data_f64cc5633bf995cb83c3b68f8f7c60d2
#
_entry.id   f64cc5633bf995cb83c3b68f8f7c60d2
#
_cell.length_a   1.000
_cell.length_b   1.000
_cell.length_c   1.000
_cell.angle_alpha   90.00
_cell.angle_beta   90.00
_cell.angle_gamma   90.00
#
_symmetry.space_group_name_H-M   'P 1'
#
loop_
_entity.id
_entity.type
_entity.pdbx_description
1 polymer ?
#
loop_
_entity_poly.entity_id
_entity_poly.type
_entity_poly.pdbx_seq_one_letter_code
_entity_poly.pdbx_strand_id
1 'polypeptide(L)'
;MITFEYRFDVLPGKTKDYEKYLARTGKDLWLKFPGVRSVRIYKSMLGGSSPQRVVQVELVNLAALEKIFSSPAFKKAKDVFHGLVTNVSDSLLIPVSEKKK
;
A
#
# COMPACT_ATOMS: atom_id res chain seq x y z
N MET A 1 -13.42 -10.40 -5.23
CA MET A 1 -12.42 -9.67 -4.48
C MET A 1 -11.79 -8.57 -5.33
N ILE A 2 -11.36 -7.50 -4.68
CA ILE A 2 -10.69 -6.39 -5.36
C ILE A 2 -9.29 -6.22 -4.78
N THR A 3 -8.40 -5.59 -5.55
CA THR A 3 -7.05 -5.28 -5.11
C THR A 3 -6.82 -3.77 -5.22
N PHE A 4 -6.49 -3.15 -4.11
CA PHE A 4 -6.03 -1.78 -4.10
C PHE A 4 -4.51 -1.82 -4.20
N GLU A 5 -3.96 -1.24 -5.26
CA GLU A 5 -2.51 -1.21 -5.47
C GLU A 5 -2.04 0.24 -5.44
N TYR A 6 -0.95 0.49 -4.73
CA TYR A 6 -0.29 1.79 -4.80
C TYR A 6 1.20 1.62 -5.00
N ARG A 7 1.76 2.54 -5.76
CA ARG A 7 3.16 2.56 -6.19
C ARG A 7 3.77 3.88 -5.81
N PHE A 8 5.01 3.85 -5.39
CA PHE A 8 5.66 5.07 -4.94
C PHE A 8 7.17 4.91 -4.90
N ASP A 9 7.84 6.05 -4.75
CA ASP A 9 9.28 6.12 -4.50
C ASP A 9 9.49 6.67 -3.09
N VAL A 10 10.55 6.24 -2.42
CA VAL A 10 10.92 6.79 -1.12
C VAL A 10 11.70 8.08 -1.36
N LEU A 11 11.37 9.14 -0.63
CA LEU A 11 12.06 10.42 -0.74
C LEU A 11 13.57 10.24 -0.45
N PRO A 12 14.43 10.95 -1.18
CA PRO A 12 15.87 10.93 -0.89
C PRO A 12 16.15 11.27 0.57
N GLY A 13 16.98 10.46 1.21
CA GLY A 13 17.33 10.65 2.63
C GLY A 13 16.30 10.14 3.62
N LYS A 14 15.16 9.60 3.16
CA LYS A 14 14.06 9.11 4.03
C LYS A 14 13.96 7.59 4.11
N THR A 15 14.93 6.86 3.56
CA THR A 15 14.85 5.39 3.53
C THR A 15 14.76 4.78 4.93
N LYS A 16 15.57 5.25 5.87
CA LYS A 16 15.51 4.73 7.25
C LYS A 16 14.19 5.05 7.92
N ASP A 17 13.68 6.26 7.73
CA ASP A 17 12.40 6.67 8.30
C ASP A 17 11.24 5.86 7.70
N TYR A 18 11.29 5.60 6.40
CA TYR A 18 10.30 4.76 5.74
C TYR A 18 10.34 3.32 6.28
N GLU A 19 11.53 2.73 6.46
CA GLU A 19 11.65 1.36 6.99
C GLU A 19 11.10 1.28 8.42
N LYS A 20 11.32 2.30 9.25
CA LYS A 20 10.72 2.37 10.59
C LYS A 20 9.21 2.46 10.52
N TYR A 21 8.68 3.31 9.64
CA TYR A 21 7.24 3.44 9.42
C TYR A 21 6.64 2.09 9.01
N LEU A 22 7.27 1.42 8.04
CA LEU A 22 6.80 0.14 7.54
C LEU A 22 6.74 -0.91 8.67
N ALA A 23 7.82 -1.01 9.47
CA ALA A 23 7.92 -1.99 10.54
C ALA A 23 6.89 -1.73 11.67
N ARG A 24 6.63 -0.46 12.01
CA ARG A 24 5.76 -0.08 13.13
C ARG A 24 4.30 0.00 12.75
N THR A 25 3.99 0.47 11.57
CA THR A 25 2.63 0.84 11.18
C THR A 25 2.22 0.25 9.84
N GLY A 26 2.99 0.52 8.80
CA GLY A 26 2.55 0.33 7.42
C GLY A 26 2.21 -1.11 7.04
N LYS A 27 2.97 -2.06 7.57
CA LYS A 27 2.77 -3.46 7.20
C LYS A 27 1.57 -4.10 7.90
N ASP A 28 1.26 -3.68 9.14
CA ASP A 28 0.19 -4.26 9.94
C ASP A 28 -1.10 -3.44 9.93
N LEU A 29 -1.01 -2.17 9.52
CA LEU A 29 -2.16 -1.27 9.54
C LEU A 29 -3.35 -1.84 8.77
N TRP A 30 -3.13 -2.26 7.54
CA TRP A 30 -4.19 -2.79 6.69
C TRP A 30 -4.87 -4.02 7.28
N LEU A 31 -4.07 -4.91 7.89
CA LEU A 31 -4.58 -6.18 8.42
C LEU A 31 -5.49 -6.00 9.62
N LYS A 32 -5.50 -4.82 10.24
CA LYS A 32 -6.39 -4.51 11.36
C LYS A 32 -7.82 -4.21 10.93
N PHE A 33 -8.04 -3.93 9.66
CA PHE A 33 -9.36 -3.55 9.17
C PHE A 33 -10.15 -4.76 8.69
N PRO A 34 -11.46 -4.82 9.03
CA PRO A 34 -12.34 -5.86 8.50
C PRO A 34 -12.39 -5.82 6.98
N GLY A 35 -12.41 -6.99 6.36
CA GLY A 35 -12.50 -7.10 4.91
C GLY A 35 -11.17 -7.14 4.18
N VAL A 36 -10.05 -6.87 4.86
CA VAL A 36 -8.72 -7.04 4.30
C VAL A 36 -8.32 -8.51 4.38
N ARG A 37 -7.94 -9.08 3.24
CA ARG A 37 -7.57 -10.49 3.12
C ARG A 37 -6.07 -10.70 3.12
N SER A 38 -5.33 -9.82 2.47
CA SER A 38 -3.88 -9.92 2.42
C SER A 38 -3.25 -8.58 2.06
N VAL A 39 -1.99 -8.44 2.41
CA VAL A 39 -1.16 -7.29 2.02
C VAL A 39 0.13 -7.86 1.47
N ARG A 40 0.52 -7.39 0.29
CA ARG A 40 1.80 -7.74 -0.34
C ARG A 40 2.60 -6.48 -0.57
N ILE A 41 3.85 -6.50 -0.17
CA ILE A 41 4.75 -5.35 -0.27
C ILE A 41 5.94 -5.76 -1.11
N TYR A 42 6.19 -5.04 -2.19
CA TYR A 42 7.28 -5.31 -3.11
C TYR A 42 8.28 -4.16 -3.13
N LYS A 43 9.51 -4.51 -3.35
CA LYS A 43 10.61 -3.58 -3.58
C LYS A 43 11.18 -3.87 -4.96
N SER A 44 11.49 -2.83 -5.74
CA SER A 44 12.17 -3.03 -7.01
C SER A 44 13.57 -3.59 -6.79
N MET A 45 13.94 -4.58 -7.58
CA MET A 45 15.29 -5.12 -7.61
C MET A 45 16.24 -4.24 -8.42
N LEU A 46 15.69 -3.38 -9.28
CA LEU A 46 16.50 -2.54 -10.18
C LEU A 46 16.73 -1.19 -9.52
N GLY A 47 17.97 -0.93 -9.15
CA GLY A 47 18.35 0.34 -8.56
C GLY A 47 18.08 1.49 -9.53
N GLY A 48 17.55 2.59 -9.00
CA GLY A 48 17.27 3.77 -9.79
C GLY A 48 16.01 3.73 -10.63
N SER A 49 15.27 2.60 -10.64
CA SER A 49 14.00 2.52 -11.37
C SER A 49 12.84 3.03 -10.50
N SER A 50 11.79 3.50 -11.18
CA SER A 50 10.53 3.92 -10.55
C SER A 50 9.39 3.10 -11.16
N PRO A 51 8.42 2.62 -10.34
CA PRO A 51 8.32 2.81 -8.88
C PRO A 51 9.33 1.94 -8.12
N GLN A 52 9.80 2.46 -6.98
CA GLN A 52 10.71 1.71 -6.11
C GLN A 52 9.97 0.69 -5.24
N ARG A 53 8.74 1.00 -4.89
CA ARG A 53 7.91 0.18 -4.00
C ARG A 53 6.51 0.00 -4.58
N VAL A 54 5.95 -1.17 -4.36
CA VAL A 54 4.56 -1.48 -4.74
C VAL A 54 3.90 -2.18 -3.57
N VAL A 55 2.69 -1.74 -3.22
CA VAL A 55 1.88 -2.38 -2.17
C VAL A 55 0.56 -2.81 -2.80
N GLN A 56 0.16 -4.05 -2.53
CA GLN A 56 -1.11 -4.61 -2.98
C GLN A 56 -1.91 -5.07 -1.78
N VAL A 57 -3.12 -4.53 -1.66
CA VAL A 57 -4.05 -4.89 -0.58
C VAL A 57 -5.25 -5.58 -1.21
N GLU A 58 -5.46 -6.83 -0.83
CA GLU A 58 -6.63 -7.58 -1.29
C GLU A 58 -7.77 -7.43 -0.30
N LEU A 59 -8.94 -7.04 -0.81
CA LEU A 59 -10.13 -6.76 0.00
C LEU A 59 -11.33 -7.54 -0.54
N VAL A 60 -12.29 -7.79 0.35
CA VAL A 60 -13.51 -8.52 -0.03
C VAL A 60 -14.38 -7.73 -1.00
N ASN A 61 -14.45 -6.40 -0.84
CA ASN A 61 -15.28 -5.53 -1.70
C ASN A 61 -14.90 -4.06 -1.52
N LEU A 62 -15.51 -3.21 -2.34
CA LEU A 62 -15.27 -1.76 -2.32
C LEU A 62 -15.73 -1.12 -1.01
N ALA A 63 -16.82 -1.57 -0.42
CA ALA A 63 -17.34 -1.02 0.83
C ALA A 63 -16.31 -1.13 1.97
N ALA A 64 -15.56 -2.24 2.02
CA ALA A 64 -14.48 -2.42 2.99
C ALA A 64 -13.40 -1.36 2.81
N LEU A 65 -13.02 -1.07 1.56
CA LEU A 65 -12.02 -0.04 1.28
C LEU A 65 -12.51 1.36 1.66
N GLU A 66 -13.75 1.68 1.36
CA GLU A 66 -14.34 2.98 1.71
C GLU A 66 -14.35 3.21 3.23
N LYS A 67 -14.65 2.18 4.01
CA LYS A 67 -14.59 2.25 5.48
C LYS A 67 -13.17 2.54 5.97
N ILE A 68 -12.17 1.91 5.35
CA ILE A 68 -10.78 2.15 5.72
C ILE A 68 -10.40 3.60 5.44
N PHE A 69 -10.73 4.12 4.26
CA PHE A 69 -10.42 5.50 3.88
C PHE A 69 -11.10 6.52 4.78
N SER A 70 -12.22 6.18 5.40
CA SER A 70 -12.93 7.05 6.34
C SER A 70 -12.38 6.97 7.76
N SER A 71 -11.52 5.99 8.04
CA SER A 71 -10.99 5.78 9.39
C SER A 71 -10.00 6.87 9.79
N PRO A 72 -10.13 7.46 11.00
CA PRO A 72 -9.14 8.41 11.51
C PRO A 72 -7.73 7.80 11.62
N ALA A 73 -7.63 6.53 12.00
CA ALA A 73 -6.35 5.84 12.10
C ALA A 73 -5.66 5.74 10.74
N PHE A 74 -6.42 5.45 9.69
CA PHE A 74 -5.88 5.40 8.33
C PHE A 74 -5.42 6.79 7.85
N LYS A 75 -6.24 7.81 8.09
CA LYS A 75 -5.90 9.18 7.69
C LYS A 75 -4.60 9.66 8.35
N LYS A 76 -4.43 9.36 9.63
CA LYS A 76 -3.21 9.70 10.36
C LYS A 76 -1.99 8.99 9.78
N ALA A 77 -2.09 7.69 9.53
CA ALA A 77 -1.01 6.91 8.94
C ALA A 77 -0.68 7.39 7.52
N LYS A 78 -1.68 7.74 6.74
CA LYS A 78 -1.52 8.28 5.40
C LYS A 78 -0.74 9.60 5.40
N ASP A 79 -1.01 10.49 6.36
CA ASP A 79 -0.29 11.75 6.47
C ASP A 79 1.21 11.51 6.76
N VAL A 80 1.53 10.59 7.66
CA VAL A 80 2.91 10.20 7.92
C VAL A 80 3.56 9.62 6.66
N PHE A 81 2.87 8.72 5.99
CA PHE A 81 3.33 8.08 4.76
C PHE A 81 3.69 9.12 3.69
N HIS A 82 2.81 10.09 3.45
CA HIS A 82 3.04 11.12 2.43
C HIS A 82 4.24 12.02 2.72
N GLY A 83 4.66 12.11 3.97
CA GLY A 83 5.89 12.81 4.34
C GLY A 83 7.17 12.05 4.00
N LEU A 84 7.07 10.76 3.63
CA LEU A 84 8.22 9.88 3.41
C LEU A 84 8.40 9.48 1.95
N VAL A 85 7.40 9.75 1.10
CA VAL A 85 7.35 9.21 -0.26
C VAL A 85 7.01 10.27 -1.29
N THR A 86 7.23 9.92 -2.55
CA THR A 86 6.92 10.76 -3.70
C THR A 86 6.47 9.88 -4.87
N ASN A 87 5.96 10.51 -5.92
CA ASN A 87 5.49 9.80 -7.12
C ASN A 87 4.46 8.71 -6.81
N VAL A 88 3.54 9.03 -5.90
CA VAL A 88 2.49 8.08 -5.51
C VAL A 88 1.45 7.99 -6.62
N SER A 89 1.15 6.76 -7.02
CA SER A 89 0.01 6.48 -7.89
C SER A 89 -0.71 5.24 -7.38
N ASP A 90 -2.01 5.18 -7.58
CA ASP A 90 -2.80 4.05 -7.12
C ASP A 90 -3.76 3.57 -8.19
N SER A 91 -4.23 2.35 -8.01
CA SER A 91 -5.19 1.69 -8.89
C SER A 91 -6.09 0.79 -8.07
N LEU A 92 -7.32 0.67 -8.50
CA LEU A 92 -8.26 -0.29 -7.94
C LEU A 92 -8.53 -1.33 -9.02
N LEU A 93 -8.17 -2.58 -8.73
CA LEU A 93 -8.14 -3.66 -9.71
C LEU A 93 -9.16 -4.72 -9.37
N ILE A 94 -9.84 -5.23 -10.39
CA ILE A 94 -10.71 -6.39 -10.26
C ILE A 94 -10.17 -7.50 -11.17
N PRO A 95 -10.24 -8.76 -10.76
CA PRO A 95 -9.80 -9.85 -11.62
C PRO A 95 -10.76 -10.00 -12.81
N VAL A 96 -10.20 -10.06 -14.00
CA VAL A 96 -10.97 -10.29 -15.24
C VAL A 96 -10.74 -11.70 -15.73
N SER A 97 -9.53 -12.19 -15.60
CA SER A 97 -9.16 -13.52 -16.04
C SER A 97 -7.91 -13.97 -15.30
N GLU A 98 -7.86 -15.25 -14.97
CA GLU A 98 -6.66 -15.88 -14.42
C GLU A 98 -6.40 -17.19 -15.14
N LYS A 99 -5.14 -17.39 -15.53
CA LYS A 99 -4.72 -18.62 -16.18
C LYS A 99 -3.43 -19.09 -15.53
N LYS A 100 -3.45 -20.28 -14.97
CA LYS A 100 -2.27 -20.89 -14.34
C LYS A 100 -1.64 -21.88 -15.31
N LYS A 101 -0.32 -21.93 -15.27
CA LYS A 101 0.45 -22.88 -16.04
C LYS A 101 0.54 -24.21 -15.29
#